data_64f250099eb621457b916fb7481ee882
#
_entry.id   64f250099eb621457b916fb7481ee882
#
_cell.length_a   1.000
_cell.length_b   1.000
_cell.length_c   1.000
_cell.angle_alpha   90.00
_cell.angle_beta   90.00
_cell.angle_gamma   90.00
#
_symmetry.space_group_name_H-M   'P 1'
#
loop_
_entity.id
_entity.type
_entity.pdbx_description
1 polymer ?
#
loop_
_entity_poly.entity_id
_entity_poly.type
_entity_poly.pdbx_seq_one_letter_code
_entity_poly.pdbx_strand_id
1 'polypeptide(L)'
;MKRIIVIPTLSLSLLLLLLTGCIGIKKTPPATPQVPALSSIIVLPVATLVSSDDQTNLTRAQQLAQGAEAMNRLLSDYFADNDTVKVVSPEQYQVLTESYRKSRAEQAREIGQRLGCDAVLLTTINRYIERHGSDYSADQPASVAFDFKLMAIKSGRTICSGYFDESQQSLFENLLSFSGAAKRKFKWITAADLAAEGIQQRFATCPHLLRP
;
A
#
# COMPACT_ATOMS: atom_id res chain seq x y z
N MET A 1 27.00 -50.04 -74.80
CA MET A 1 27.54 -49.59 -73.49
C MET A 1 26.49 -48.73 -72.82
N LYS A 2 25.62 -49.31 -71.91
CA LYS A 2 24.60 -48.56 -71.13
C LYS A 2 25.21 -48.22 -69.77
N ARG A 3 25.41 -46.94 -69.49
CA ARG A 3 25.77 -46.50 -68.14
C ARG A 3 24.50 -46.33 -67.31
N ILE A 4 24.38 -47.13 -66.30
CA ILE A 4 23.31 -47.05 -65.29
C ILE A 4 23.76 -45.97 -64.30
N ILE A 5 23.01 -44.87 -64.22
CA ILE A 5 23.22 -43.82 -63.23
C ILE A 5 22.43 -44.24 -61.98
N VAL A 6 23.17 -44.69 -60.97
CA VAL A 6 22.60 -44.95 -59.63
C VAL A 6 22.57 -43.63 -58.89
N ILE A 7 21.39 -43.01 -58.81
CA ILE A 7 21.19 -41.81 -58.02
C ILE A 7 21.08 -42.28 -56.56
N PRO A 8 21.83 -41.72 -55.61
CA PRO A 8 21.79 -42.19 -54.22
C PRO A 8 20.50 -41.74 -53.57
N THR A 9 19.59 -42.66 -53.42
CA THR A 9 18.31 -42.51 -52.67
C THR A 9 18.53 -42.18 -51.17
N LEU A 10 19.76 -42.22 -50.70
CA LEU A 10 20.17 -41.93 -49.33
C LEU A 10 20.08 -40.43 -48.94
N SER A 11 20.22 -39.53 -49.93
CA SER A 11 20.23 -38.08 -49.68
C SER A 11 18.84 -37.50 -49.46
N LEU A 12 17.80 -38.10 -50.05
CA LEU A 12 16.42 -37.67 -49.93
C LEU A 12 15.80 -38.07 -48.57
N SER A 13 16.25 -39.19 -47.99
CA SER A 13 15.79 -39.69 -46.71
C SER A 13 16.32 -38.84 -45.54
N LEU A 14 17.52 -38.25 -45.67
CA LEU A 14 18.12 -37.41 -44.64
C LEU A 14 17.49 -35.99 -44.61
N LEU A 15 16.96 -35.51 -45.74
CA LEU A 15 16.30 -34.22 -45.82
C LEU A 15 14.90 -34.23 -45.21
N LEU A 16 14.22 -35.41 -45.20
CA LEU A 16 12.90 -35.55 -44.61
C LEU A 16 12.89 -35.64 -43.08
N LEU A 17 14.03 -36.03 -42.45
CA LEU A 17 14.20 -36.12 -41.01
C LEU A 17 14.45 -34.76 -40.34
N LEU A 18 14.77 -33.69 -41.10
CA LEU A 18 15.00 -32.36 -40.57
C LEU A 18 13.71 -31.51 -40.44
N LEU A 19 12.56 -32.00 -40.90
CA LEU A 19 11.29 -31.28 -40.91
C LEU A 19 10.36 -31.60 -39.74
N THR A 20 10.74 -32.51 -38.83
CA THR A 20 9.87 -32.92 -37.70
C THR A 20 10.23 -32.22 -36.38
N GLY A 21 11.01 -31.15 -36.38
CA GLY A 21 11.61 -30.51 -35.19
C GLY A 21 10.92 -29.26 -34.67
N CYS A 22 9.60 -29.06 -34.86
CA CYS A 22 8.88 -27.96 -34.15
C CYS A 22 7.64 -28.53 -33.44
N ILE A 23 7.89 -29.33 -32.39
CA ILE A 23 6.88 -29.50 -31.34
C ILE A 23 6.87 -28.20 -30.56
N GLY A 24 5.92 -27.30 -30.88
CA GLY A 24 5.67 -26.10 -30.13
C GLY A 24 5.32 -26.46 -28.69
N ILE A 25 6.26 -26.30 -27.78
CA ILE A 25 6.01 -26.32 -26.34
C ILE A 25 5.02 -25.17 -26.11
N LYS A 26 3.73 -25.48 -25.95
CA LYS A 26 2.74 -24.55 -25.45
C LYS A 26 3.26 -24.08 -24.09
N LYS A 27 3.90 -22.90 -24.05
CA LYS A 27 4.15 -22.20 -22.78
C LYS A 27 2.77 -22.00 -22.15
N THR A 28 2.45 -22.80 -21.15
CA THR A 28 1.34 -22.52 -20.23
C THR A 28 1.56 -21.09 -19.75
N PRO A 29 0.60 -20.16 -19.93
CA PRO A 29 0.75 -18.83 -19.37
C PRO A 29 1.09 -18.97 -17.90
N PRO A 30 2.04 -18.20 -17.35
CA PRO A 30 2.31 -18.24 -15.93
C PRO A 30 0.99 -18.00 -15.23
N ALA A 31 0.62 -18.92 -14.32
CA ALA A 31 -0.59 -18.79 -13.52
C ALA A 31 -0.55 -17.38 -12.90
N THR A 32 -1.55 -16.57 -13.22
CA THR A 32 -1.71 -15.25 -12.59
C THR A 32 -1.64 -15.51 -11.09
N PRO A 33 -0.74 -14.83 -10.34
CA PRO A 33 -0.66 -15.03 -8.91
C PRO A 33 -2.05 -14.80 -8.34
N GLN A 34 -2.71 -15.88 -7.93
CA GLN A 34 -4.00 -15.75 -7.26
C GLN A 34 -3.72 -15.04 -5.95
N VAL A 35 -4.15 -13.79 -5.86
CA VAL A 35 -4.11 -13.02 -4.61
C VAL A 35 -5.00 -13.80 -3.63
N PRO A 36 -4.46 -14.34 -2.52
CA PRO A 36 -5.25 -15.12 -1.58
C PRO A 36 -6.44 -14.28 -1.13
N ALA A 37 -7.65 -14.81 -1.23
CA ALA A 37 -8.82 -14.13 -0.69
C ALA A 37 -8.62 -13.96 0.82
N LEU A 38 -8.65 -12.72 1.31
CA LEU A 38 -8.65 -12.41 2.73
C LEU A 38 -10.10 -12.25 3.17
N SER A 39 -10.51 -13.04 4.13
CA SER A 39 -11.88 -13.02 4.67
C SER A 39 -12.01 -12.08 5.88
N SER A 40 -10.91 -11.78 6.54
CA SER A 40 -10.92 -10.90 7.72
C SER A 40 -9.61 -10.13 7.83
N ILE A 41 -9.73 -8.80 7.90
CA ILE A 41 -8.61 -7.87 8.07
C ILE A 41 -8.87 -7.06 9.33
N ILE A 42 -7.84 -6.88 10.17
CA ILE A 42 -7.89 -5.89 11.24
C ILE A 42 -7.04 -4.68 10.90
N VAL A 43 -7.53 -3.51 11.25
CA VAL A 43 -6.82 -2.23 11.17
C VAL A 43 -6.42 -1.84 12.58
N LEU A 44 -5.13 -1.75 12.85
CA LEU A 44 -4.64 -1.29 14.15
C LEU A 44 -4.50 0.23 14.17
N PRO A 45 -4.57 0.85 15.35
CA PRO A 45 -4.40 2.30 15.51
C PRO A 45 -3.10 2.77 14.87
N VAL A 46 -3.15 3.97 14.29
CA VAL A 46 -2.01 4.58 13.63
C VAL A 46 -0.89 4.83 14.63
N ALA A 47 0.33 4.39 14.30
CA ALA A 47 1.51 4.69 15.08
C ALA A 47 2.11 6.03 14.67
N THR A 48 2.83 6.63 15.60
CA THR A 48 3.72 7.76 15.32
C THR A 48 5.16 7.25 15.26
N LEU A 49 5.94 7.76 14.31
CA LEU A 49 7.38 7.54 14.31
C LEU A 49 8.03 8.64 15.14
N VAL A 50 8.16 8.38 16.45
CA VAL A 50 8.87 9.30 17.35
C VAL A 50 10.32 8.85 17.40
N SER A 51 11.24 9.63 16.82
CA SER A 51 12.68 9.39 17.02
C SER A 51 13.12 9.95 18.38
N SER A 52 14.29 9.51 18.87
CA SER A 52 14.86 10.05 20.13
C SER A 52 15.01 11.57 20.10
N ASP A 53 15.26 12.15 18.93
CA ASP A 53 15.35 13.59 18.73
C ASP A 53 13.98 14.29 18.80
N ASP A 54 12.90 13.59 18.43
CA ASP A 54 11.54 14.11 18.47
C ASP A 54 10.99 14.22 19.91
N GLN A 55 11.51 13.44 20.85
CA GLN A 55 11.14 13.56 22.26
C GLN A 55 11.54 14.92 22.85
N THR A 56 12.56 15.56 22.29
CA THR A 56 12.97 16.91 22.65
C THR A 56 12.15 18.00 21.95
N ASN A 57 11.42 17.65 20.88
CA ASN A 57 10.56 18.56 20.12
C ASN A 57 9.08 18.30 20.39
N LEU A 58 8.56 18.91 21.47
CA LEU A 58 7.15 18.78 21.90
C LEU A 58 6.16 19.13 20.79
N THR A 59 6.45 20.13 19.97
CA THR A 59 5.59 20.56 18.87
C THR A 59 5.41 19.45 17.84
N ARG A 60 6.51 18.81 17.44
CA ARG A 60 6.46 17.70 16.48
C ARG A 60 5.71 16.48 17.06
N ALA A 61 5.97 16.15 18.32
CA ALA A 61 5.26 15.05 19.00
C ALA A 61 3.74 15.31 19.04
N GLN A 62 3.33 16.55 19.33
CA GLN A 62 1.91 16.94 19.31
C GLN A 62 1.31 16.88 17.91
N GLN A 63 2.02 17.36 16.89
CA GLN A 63 1.57 17.26 15.50
C GLN A 63 1.37 15.81 15.05
N LEU A 64 2.31 14.92 15.38
CA LEU A 64 2.21 13.51 15.07
C LEU A 64 1.04 12.84 15.83
N ALA A 65 0.82 13.19 17.09
CA ALA A 65 -0.32 12.69 17.87
C ALA A 65 -1.66 13.13 17.26
N GLN A 66 -1.80 14.40 16.88
CA GLN A 66 -2.97 14.92 16.16
C GLN A 66 -3.16 14.21 14.82
N GLY A 67 -2.07 14.00 14.08
CA GLY A 67 -2.09 13.26 12.82
C GLY A 67 -2.54 11.82 12.99
N ALA A 68 -2.07 11.12 14.03
CA ALA A 68 -2.49 9.75 14.33
C ALA A 68 -3.99 9.69 14.66
N GLU A 69 -4.49 10.64 15.45
CA GLU A 69 -5.92 10.73 15.77
C GLU A 69 -6.77 11.02 14.53
N ALA A 70 -6.37 11.98 13.69
CA ALA A 70 -7.05 12.28 12.44
C ALA A 70 -7.07 11.05 11.50
N MET A 71 -5.93 10.39 11.33
CA MET A 71 -5.81 9.18 10.52
C MET A 71 -6.66 8.02 11.05
N ASN A 72 -6.77 7.83 12.36
CA ASN A 72 -7.64 6.80 12.95
C ASN A 72 -9.10 7.03 12.56
N ARG A 73 -9.59 8.29 12.62
CA ARG A 73 -10.94 8.63 12.15
C ARG A 73 -11.10 8.35 10.66
N LEU A 74 -10.17 8.81 9.83
CA LEU A 74 -10.21 8.61 8.39
C LEU A 74 -10.20 7.13 8.00
N LEU A 75 -9.42 6.29 8.69
CA LEU A 75 -9.41 4.85 8.45
C LEU A 75 -10.72 4.19 8.87
N SER A 76 -11.31 4.61 10.00
CA SER A 76 -12.63 4.16 10.42
C SER A 76 -13.70 4.49 9.38
N ASP A 77 -13.71 5.73 8.87
CA ASP A 77 -14.66 6.17 7.85
C ASP A 77 -14.41 5.49 6.50
N TYR A 78 -13.13 5.25 6.17
CA TYR A 78 -12.76 4.57 4.93
C TYR A 78 -13.28 3.13 4.89
N PHE A 79 -13.29 2.43 5.99
CA PHE A 79 -13.70 1.02 6.07
C PHE A 79 -15.09 0.82 6.68
N ALA A 80 -15.87 1.89 6.92
CA ALA A 80 -17.16 1.81 7.60
C ALA A 80 -18.16 0.82 6.96
N ASP A 81 -18.15 0.75 5.62
CA ASP A 81 -19.06 -0.11 4.84
C ASP A 81 -18.42 -1.45 4.43
N ASN A 82 -17.28 -1.82 5.02
CA ASN A 82 -16.57 -3.05 4.67
C ASN A 82 -16.61 -4.08 5.78
N ASP A 83 -17.53 -5.04 5.68
CA ASP A 83 -17.76 -6.10 6.68
C ASP A 83 -16.56 -7.03 6.90
N THR A 84 -15.61 -7.08 5.96
CA THR A 84 -14.41 -7.91 6.08
C THR A 84 -13.29 -7.21 6.87
N VAL A 85 -13.45 -5.92 7.18
CA VAL A 85 -12.45 -5.10 7.87
C VAL A 85 -12.95 -4.66 9.24
N LYS A 86 -12.19 -4.95 10.28
CA LYS A 86 -12.43 -4.47 11.64
C LYS A 86 -11.40 -3.42 12.00
N VAL A 87 -11.86 -2.21 12.34
CA VAL A 87 -11.00 -1.15 12.86
C VAL A 87 -10.95 -1.25 14.39
N VAL A 88 -9.75 -1.39 14.93
CA VAL A 88 -9.51 -1.45 16.38
C VAL A 88 -9.26 -0.03 16.89
N SER A 89 -10.00 0.39 17.93
CA SER A 89 -9.78 1.70 18.55
C SER A 89 -8.48 1.74 19.37
N PRO A 90 -7.91 2.93 19.63
CA PRO A 90 -6.74 3.07 20.49
C PRO A 90 -6.93 2.45 21.88
N GLU A 91 -8.11 2.57 22.46
CA GLU A 91 -8.46 2.02 23.78
C GLU A 91 -8.51 0.48 23.74
N GLN A 92 -9.14 -0.08 22.71
CA GLN A 92 -9.16 -1.52 22.49
C GLN A 92 -7.75 -2.08 22.28
N TYR A 93 -6.92 -1.36 21.53
CA TYR A 93 -5.54 -1.77 21.30
C TYR A 93 -4.72 -1.83 22.59
N GLN A 94 -4.88 -0.86 23.47
CA GLN A 94 -4.21 -0.86 24.78
C GLN A 94 -4.56 -2.10 25.62
N VAL A 95 -5.84 -2.51 25.62
CA VAL A 95 -6.30 -3.71 26.32
C VAL A 95 -5.74 -4.99 25.68
N LEU A 96 -5.62 -5.01 24.36
CA LEU A 96 -5.12 -6.17 23.61
C LEU A 96 -3.59 -6.33 23.68
N THR A 97 -2.86 -5.28 24.07
CA THR A 97 -1.39 -5.27 24.09
C THR A 97 -0.87 -5.59 25.49
N GLU A 98 -0.40 -6.81 25.72
CA GLU A 98 0.08 -7.27 27.03
C GLU A 98 1.57 -6.97 27.28
N SER A 99 2.35 -6.62 26.26
CA SER A 99 3.80 -6.47 26.39
C SER A 99 4.39 -5.38 25.52
N TYR A 100 4.98 -4.39 26.16
CA TYR A 100 5.74 -3.32 25.50
C TYR A 100 7.12 -3.76 24.97
N ARG A 101 7.53 -5.00 25.22
CA ARG A 101 8.85 -5.51 24.80
C ARG A 101 8.89 -6.08 23.39
N LYS A 102 7.71 -6.32 22.79
CA LYS A 102 7.61 -6.88 21.44
C LYS A 102 7.59 -5.75 20.39
N SER A 103 8.14 -6.02 19.23
CA SER A 103 7.98 -5.13 18.09
C SER A 103 6.51 -4.96 17.72
N ARG A 104 6.16 -3.84 17.10
CA ARG A 104 4.78 -3.57 16.65
C ARG A 104 4.25 -4.68 15.71
N ALA A 105 5.11 -5.23 14.84
CA ALA A 105 4.75 -6.31 13.93
C ALA A 105 4.42 -7.61 14.67
N GLU A 106 5.16 -7.92 15.73
CA GLU A 106 4.90 -9.09 16.59
C GLU A 106 3.62 -8.93 17.38
N GLN A 107 3.40 -7.75 17.99
CA GLN A 107 2.15 -7.42 18.69
C GLN A 107 0.94 -7.53 17.74
N ALA A 108 1.06 -6.97 16.54
CA ALA A 108 0.02 -7.01 15.52
C ALA A 108 -0.33 -8.45 15.12
N ARG A 109 0.69 -9.28 14.94
CA ARG A 109 0.50 -10.70 14.61
C ARG A 109 -0.20 -11.46 15.73
N GLU A 110 0.18 -11.22 16.97
CA GLU A 110 -0.44 -11.84 18.15
C GLU A 110 -1.92 -11.44 18.30
N ILE A 111 -2.21 -10.14 18.17
CA ILE A 111 -3.59 -9.64 18.19
C ILE A 111 -4.40 -10.27 17.06
N GLY A 112 -3.87 -10.30 15.84
CA GLY A 112 -4.54 -10.92 14.71
C GLY A 112 -4.78 -12.42 14.88
N GLN A 113 -3.86 -13.16 15.52
CA GLN A 113 -4.04 -14.56 15.84
C GLN A 113 -5.16 -14.77 16.89
N ARG A 114 -5.18 -13.95 17.95
CA ARG A 114 -6.23 -14.01 18.99
C ARG A 114 -7.63 -13.69 18.43
N LEU A 115 -7.71 -12.76 17.49
CA LEU A 115 -8.96 -12.35 16.85
C LEU A 115 -9.36 -13.23 15.66
N GLY A 116 -8.52 -14.21 15.27
CA GLY A 116 -8.79 -15.12 14.16
C GLY A 116 -8.79 -14.44 12.78
N CYS A 117 -8.00 -13.37 12.60
CA CYS A 117 -7.94 -12.62 11.35
C CYS A 117 -6.88 -13.18 10.39
N ASP A 118 -7.09 -12.94 9.09
CA ASP A 118 -6.14 -13.36 8.03
C ASP A 118 -4.99 -12.39 7.88
N ALA A 119 -5.28 -11.07 8.00
CA ALA A 119 -4.29 -10.02 7.81
C ALA A 119 -4.49 -8.86 8.79
N VAL A 120 -3.43 -8.06 8.95
CA VAL A 120 -3.42 -6.84 9.77
C VAL A 120 -2.88 -5.67 8.94
N LEU A 121 -3.60 -4.56 8.97
CA LEU A 121 -3.15 -3.28 8.43
C LEU A 121 -2.45 -2.47 9.51
N LEU A 122 -1.20 -2.15 9.26
CA LEU A 122 -0.35 -1.28 10.07
C LEU A 122 -0.14 0.03 9.34
N THR A 123 -0.43 1.15 9.97
CA THR A 123 -0.21 2.49 9.42
C THR A 123 0.65 3.30 10.37
N THR A 124 1.60 4.06 9.85
CA THR A 124 2.50 4.94 10.61
C THR A 124 2.43 6.34 10.02
N ILE A 125 2.21 7.34 10.86
CA ILE A 125 2.28 8.75 10.47
C ILE A 125 3.68 9.29 10.74
N ASN A 126 4.31 9.87 9.71
CA ASN A 126 5.69 10.36 9.75
C ASN A 126 5.77 11.89 9.75
N ARG A 127 4.74 12.54 9.21
CA ARG A 127 4.59 14.00 9.19
C ARG A 127 3.11 14.37 9.13
N TYR A 128 2.70 15.33 9.94
CA TYR A 128 1.38 15.93 9.93
C TYR A 128 1.50 17.39 10.31
N ILE A 129 1.39 18.27 9.34
CA ILE A 129 1.48 19.72 9.49
C ILE A 129 0.19 20.29 8.97
N GLU A 130 -0.55 20.99 9.84
CA GLU A 130 -1.79 21.63 9.45
C GLU A 130 -1.52 22.91 8.67
N ARG A 131 -2.42 23.25 7.78
CA ARG A 131 -2.42 24.51 7.05
C ARG A 131 -2.64 25.70 8.01
N HIS A 132 -1.87 26.76 7.81
CA HIS A 132 -2.14 28.06 8.40
C HIS A 132 -2.49 29.07 7.30
N GLY A 133 -3.58 29.83 7.48
CA GLY A 133 -4.09 30.78 6.49
C GLY A 133 -5.48 30.43 5.97
N SER A 134 -5.88 31.05 4.86
CA SER A 134 -7.20 30.86 4.25
C SER A 134 -7.17 29.79 3.15
N ASP A 135 -8.35 29.48 2.57
CA ASP A 135 -8.47 28.54 1.43
C ASP A 135 -7.72 29.02 0.18
N TYR A 136 -7.46 30.31 0.06
CA TYR A 136 -6.83 30.89 -1.12
C TYR A 136 -5.46 31.53 -0.85
N SER A 137 -5.06 31.63 0.43
CA SER A 137 -3.76 32.19 0.84
C SER A 137 -3.29 31.46 2.08
N ALA A 138 -2.31 30.59 1.94
CA ALA A 138 -1.71 29.85 3.03
C ALA A 138 -0.30 30.37 3.30
N ASP A 139 -0.06 30.77 4.56
CA ASP A 139 1.27 31.11 5.04
C ASP A 139 2.10 29.86 5.29
N GLN A 140 1.42 28.78 5.73
CA GLN A 140 1.99 27.45 5.87
C GLN A 140 1.04 26.43 5.18
N PRO A 141 1.52 25.69 4.18
CA PRO A 141 0.72 24.66 3.52
C PRO A 141 0.57 23.42 4.39
N ALA A 142 -0.53 22.67 4.16
CA ALA A 142 -0.68 21.34 4.73
C ALA A 142 0.40 20.40 4.19
N SER A 143 0.89 19.54 5.07
CA SER A 143 1.93 18.55 4.71
C SER A 143 1.72 17.26 5.48
N VAL A 144 1.61 16.14 4.75
CA VAL A 144 1.33 14.82 5.32
C VAL A 144 2.27 13.79 4.72
N ALA A 145 2.83 12.93 5.58
CA ALA A 145 3.55 11.74 5.16
C ALA A 145 3.16 10.57 6.06
N PHE A 146 2.83 9.45 5.44
CA PHE A 146 2.54 8.19 6.14
C PHE A 146 2.94 6.98 5.30
N ASP A 147 3.17 5.87 5.96
CA ASP A 147 3.31 4.56 5.33
C ASP A 147 2.26 3.58 5.87
N PHE A 148 1.98 2.57 5.06
CA PHE A 148 1.15 1.45 5.49
C PHE A 148 1.72 0.11 5.03
N LYS A 149 1.35 -0.94 5.75
CA LYS A 149 1.70 -2.31 5.45
C LYS A 149 0.54 -3.23 5.82
N LEU A 150 0.05 -4.00 4.83
CA LEU A 150 -0.86 -5.11 5.07
C LEU A 150 -0.02 -6.38 5.22
N MET A 151 -0.10 -7.03 6.37
CA MET A 151 0.69 -8.20 6.71
C MET A 151 -0.21 -9.41 6.95
N ALA A 152 0.11 -10.55 6.33
CA ALA A 152 -0.55 -11.82 6.57
C ALA A 152 -0.20 -12.36 7.95
N ILE A 153 -1.19 -12.71 8.76
CA ILE A 153 -1.00 -13.17 10.15
C ILE A 153 -0.25 -14.51 10.19
N LYS A 154 -0.66 -15.48 9.39
CA LYS A 154 -0.08 -16.83 9.38
C LYS A 154 1.40 -16.85 9.01
N SER A 155 1.75 -16.13 7.95
CA SER A 155 3.12 -16.15 7.41
C SER A 155 4.01 -15.00 7.88
N GLY A 156 3.43 -13.91 8.41
CA GLY A 156 4.14 -12.67 8.72
C GLY A 156 4.62 -11.90 7.48
N ARG A 157 4.27 -12.36 6.27
CA ARG A 157 4.69 -11.72 5.03
C ARG A 157 3.86 -10.50 4.72
N THR A 158 4.50 -9.48 4.16
CA THR A 158 3.81 -8.32 3.61
C THR A 158 3.06 -8.71 2.35
N ILE A 159 1.76 -8.43 2.31
CA ILE A 159 0.87 -8.65 1.16
C ILE A 159 0.98 -7.44 0.23
N CYS A 160 0.82 -6.25 0.76
CA CYS A 160 1.04 -4.99 0.07
C CYS A 160 1.50 -3.92 1.05
N SER A 161 2.13 -2.88 0.54
CA SER A 161 2.55 -1.71 1.32
C SER A 161 2.58 -0.49 0.42
N GLY A 162 2.55 0.68 1.00
CA GLY A 162 2.65 1.94 0.28
C GLY A 162 3.12 3.06 1.19
N TYR A 163 3.51 4.13 0.53
CA TYR A 163 3.99 5.35 1.16
C TYR A 163 3.35 6.55 0.48
N PHE A 164 2.94 7.52 1.26
CA PHE A 164 2.43 8.81 0.83
C PHE A 164 3.26 9.91 1.46
N ASP A 165 3.68 10.87 0.67
CA ASP A 165 4.41 12.05 1.12
C ASP A 165 4.03 13.21 0.20
N GLU A 166 3.26 14.13 0.72
CA GLU A 166 2.86 15.32 0.00
C GLU A 166 2.85 16.55 0.91
N SER A 167 3.43 17.64 0.39
CA SER A 167 3.27 18.99 0.91
C SER A 167 2.58 19.80 -0.18
N GLN A 168 1.50 20.47 0.16
CA GLN A 168 0.85 21.36 -0.81
C GLN A 168 1.84 22.46 -1.23
N GLN A 169 1.89 22.73 -2.52
CA GLN A 169 2.69 23.80 -3.11
C GLN A 169 1.80 24.79 -3.83
N SER A 170 2.18 26.06 -3.85
CA SER A 170 1.50 27.05 -4.67
C SER A 170 1.65 26.71 -6.16
N LEU A 171 0.68 27.14 -6.97
CA LEU A 171 0.76 26.98 -8.43
C LEU A 171 1.99 27.64 -9.04
N PHE A 172 2.47 28.72 -8.42
CA PHE A 172 3.63 29.46 -8.90
C PHE A 172 4.95 28.72 -8.62
N GLU A 173 4.98 27.86 -7.61
CA GLU A 173 6.19 27.11 -7.24
C GLU A 173 6.34 25.80 -8.02
N ASN A 174 5.21 25.20 -8.46
CA ASN A 174 5.28 23.92 -9.14
C ASN A 174 4.18 23.74 -10.20
N LEU A 175 4.49 24.11 -11.44
CA LEU A 175 3.59 23.88 -12.59
C LEU A 175 3.26 22.40 -12.85
N LEU A 176 4.08 21.46 -12.36
CA LEU A 176 3.85 20.02 -12.51
C LEU A 176 2.75 19.50 -11.56
N SER A 177 2.42 20.23 -10.50
CA SER A 177 1.33 19.89 -9.56
C SER A 177 -0.05 20.38 -10.02
N PHE A 178 -0.15 20.93 -11.25
CA PHE A 178 -1.39 21.52 -11.79
C PHE A 178 -2.58 20.55 -11.75
N SER A 179 -2.38 19.26 -12.01
CA SER A 179 -3.45 18.26 -11.98
C SER A 179 -4.06 18.05 -10.58
N GLY A 180 -3.23 18.07 -9.54
CA GLY A 180 -3.66 18.00 -8.14
C GLY A 180 -4.38 19.29 -7.71
N ALA A 181 -3.81 20.44 -8.03
CA ALA A 181 -4.40 21.74 -7.74
C ALA A 181 -5.73 21.96 -8.45
N ALA A 182 -5.87 21.50 -9.69
CA ALA A 182 -7.11 21.59 -10.46
C ALA A 182 -8.23 20.73 -9.83
N LYS A 183 -7.90 19.51 -9.36
CA LYS A 183 -8.87 18.66 -8.62
C LYS A 183 -9.39 19.36 -7.36
N ARG A 184 -8.55 20.10 -6.66
CA ARG A 184 -8.88 20.86 -5.44
C ARG A 184 -9.46 22.24 -5.74
N LYS A 185 -9.80 22.55 -6.99
CA LYS A 185 -10.30 23.86 -7.43
C LYS A 185 -9.38 25.01 -6.99
N PHE A 186 -8.08 24.79 -7.01
CA PHE A 186 -7.03 25.74 -6.59
C PHE A 186 -7.14 26.22 -5.14
N LYS A 187 -7.77 25.44 -4.28
CA LYS A 187 -7.85 25.73 -2.85
C LYS A 187 -6.75 25.01 -2.07
N TRP A 188 -6.30 25.65 -1.02
CA TRP A 188 -5.51 25.03 0.02
C TRP A 188 -6.42 24.17 0.90
N ILE A 189 -6.12 22.88 1.01
CA ILE A 189 -6.90 21.94 1.81
C ILE A 189 -6.26 21.73 3.18
N THR A 190 -7.00 21.15 4.11
CA THR A 190 -6.50 20.79 5.44
C THR A 190 -5.54 19.59 5.37
N ALA A 191 -4.76 19.37 6.43
CA ALA A 191 -3.94 18.16 6.52
C ALA A 191 -4.81 16.88 6.56
N ALA A 192 -6.00 16.94 7.16
CA ALA A 192 -6.95 15.82 7.18
C ALA A 192 -7.45 15.49 5.76
N ASP A 193 -7.83 16.49 4.95
CA ASP A 193 -8.24 16.28 3.56
C ASP A 193 -7.09 15.68 2.73
N LEU A 194 -5.86 16.20 2.92
CA LEU A 194 -4.67 15.70 2.24
C LEU A 194 -4.37 14.23 2.63
N ALA A 195 -4.54 13.89 3.90
CA ALA A 195 -4.41 12.52 4.39
C ALA A 195 -5.48 11.60 3.78
N ALA A 196 -6.74 12.06 3.69
CA ALA A 196 -7.83 11.32 3.07
C ALA A 196 -7.57 11.03 1.59
N GLU A 197 -7.10 12.03 0.83
CA GLU A 197 -6.66 11.84 -0.56
C GLU A 197 -5.53 10.80 -0.65
N GLY A 198 -4.56 10.88 0.25
CA GLY A 198 -3.43 9.94 0.32
C GLY A 198 -3.89 8.50 0.59
N ILE A 199 -4.82 8.30 1.53
CA ILE A 199 -5.41 6.98 1.83
C ILE A 199 -6.08 6.43 0.56
N GLN A 200 -6.97 7.20 -0.07
CA GLN A 200 -7.67 6.78 -1.29
C GLN A 200 -6.68 6.40 -2.40
N GLN A 201 -5.68 7.24 -2.64
CA GLN A 201 -4.69 7.04 -3.69
C GLN A 201 -3.82 5.80 -3.45
N ARG A 202 -3.35 5.62 -2.22
CA ARG A 202 -2.39 4.55 -1.91
C ARG A 202 -3.09 3.21 -1.67
N PHE A 203 -4.26 3.20 -1.05
CA PHE A 203 -5.01 1.95 -0.86
C PHE A 203 -5.56 1.40 -2.18
N ALA A 204 -5.82 2.26 -3.18
CA ALA A 204 -6.16 1.82 -4.53
C ALA A 204 -5.09 0.92 -5.19
N THR A 205 -3.84 0.98 -4.73
CA THR A 205 -2.76 0.10 -5.21
C THR A 205 -2.74 -1.28 -4.55
N CYS A 206 -3.59 -1.51 -3.54
CA CYS A 206 -3.69 -2.76 -2.79
C CYS A 206 -5.10 -3.34 -2.95
N PRO A 207 -5.30 -4.41 -3.74
CA PRO A 207 -6.63 -4.94 -4.05
C PRO A 207 -7.47 -5.30 -2.81
N HIS A 208 -6.83 -5.70 -1.70
CA HIS A 208 -7.49 -6.06 -0.46
C HIS A 208 -7.98 -4.87 0.39
N LEU A 209 -7.54 -3.66 0.05
CA LEU A 209 -7.91 -2.43 0.75
C LEU A 209 -8.86 -1.55 -0.06
N LEU A 210 -9.31 -2.01 -1.23
CA LEU A 210 -10.29 -1.29 -2.03
C LEU A 210 -11.61 -1.21 -1.28
N ARG A 211 -12.27 -0.07 -1.40
CA ARG A 211 -13.68 0.05 -1.00
C ARG A 211 -14.52 -0.87 -1.89
N PRO A 212 -15.51 -1.57 -1.33
CA PRO A 212 -16.46 -2.35 -2.10
C PRO A 212 -17.28 -1.50 -3.07
#